data_28979a4f91d6b811f187f227b9bed47c
#
_entry.id   28979a4f91d6b811f187f227b9bed47c
#
_cell.length_a   1.000
_cell.length_b   1.000
_cell.length_c   1.000
_cell.angle_alpha   90.00
_cell.angle_beta   90.00
_cell.angle_gamma   90.00
#
_symmetry.space_group_name_H-M   'P 1'
#
loop_
_entity.id
_entity.type
_entity.pdbx_description
1 polymer ?
#
loop_
_entity_poly.entity_id
_entity_poly.type
_entity_poly.pdbx_seq_one_letter_code
_entity_poly.pdbx_strand_id
1 'polypeptide(L)'
;LGDSDAVQVGEFAMAIGNPLGLTDSVTAGIVSAVNREVSDQDGNSYVAIQTDASINSGNSGGALVNSKGQVIGVNTLKLSGTGVEGVGFAIPINSTKEIYEQLIQYNKVKRPYIGIDGYDLDEQTAEDNNLVVGIYIKTIEDFSAGEKAGLKIGDVIVEVDGTKVTKMDELNAIKNQKQIGDTLKLKVNRDGNEKEITLTLGEQP
;
A
#
# COMPACT_ATOMS: atom_id res chain seq x y z
N LEU A 1 11.74 -16.19 -11.74
CA LEU A 1 10.36 -15.78 -11.42
C LEU A 1 9.41 -16.36 -12.47
N GLY A 2 8.16 -16.61 -12.09
CA GLY A 2 7.07 -16.94 -12.99
C GLY A 2 6.33 -15.70 -13.50
N ASP A 3 5.18 -15.93 -14.12
CA ASP A 3 4.25 -14.89 -14.56
C ASP A 3 2.93 -15.08 -13.79
N SER A 4 2.66 -14.19 -12.81
CA SER A 4 1.46 -14.30 -11.98
C SER A 4 0.17 -13.95 -12.73
N ASP A 5 0.25 -13.23 -13.86
CA ASP A 5 -0.93 -12.86 -14.64
C ASP A 5 -1.42 -14.04 -15.50
N ALA A 6 -0.54 -15.02 -15.75
CA ALA A 6 -0.87 -16.26 -16.48
C ALA A 6 -1.40 -17.37 -15.57
N VAL A 7 -1.38 -17.20 -14.24
CA VAL A 7 -1.80 -18.22 -13.27
C VAL A 7 -3.30 -18.45 -13.34
N GLN A 8 -3.71 -19.74 -13.31
CA GLN A 8 -5.11 -20.14 -13.37
C GLN A 8 -5.55 -20.89 -12.10
N VAL A 9 -6.83 -20.78 -11.77
CA VAL A 9 -7.45 -21.54 -10.69
C VAL A 9 -7.35 -23.05 -10.97
N GLY A 10 -6.98 -23.82 -9.95
CA GLY A 10 -6.75 -25.26 -10.05
C GLY A 10 -5.30 -25.65 -10.35
N GLU A 11 -4.42 -24.70 -10.67
CA GLU A 11 -2.99 -25.00 -10.83
C GLU A 11 -2.36 -25.39 -9.50
N PHE A 12 -1.39 -26.28 -9.56
CA PHE A 12 -0.58 -26.69 -8.40
C PHE A 12 0.17 -25.48 -7.84
N ALA A 13 0.10 -25.33 -6.51
CA ALA A 13 0.80 -24.29 -5.79
C ALA A 13 1.51 -24.88 -4.56
N MET A 14 2.72 -24.41 -4.30
CA MET A 14 3.52 -24.85 -3.15
C MET A 14 4.07 -23.62 -2.43
N ALA A 15 3.75 -23.52 -1.15
CA ALA A 15 4.27 -22.44 -0.30
C ALA A 15 5.54 -22.93 0.42
N ILE A 16 6.60 -22.15 0.31
CA ILE A 16 7.92 -22.43 0.87
C ILE A 16 8.24 -21.35 1.90
N GLY A 17 8.75 -21.74 3.06
CA GLY A 17 9.17 -20.82 4.10
C GLY A 17 9.99 -21.46 5.19
N ASN A 18 10.36 -20.69 6.20
CA ASN A 18 11.15 -21.12 7.34
C ASN A 18 10.40 -20.82 8.66
N PRO A 19 9.29 -21.54 8.96
CA PRO A 19 8.52 -21.31 10.16
C PRO A 19 9.30 -21.66 11.43
N LEU A 20 9.29 -20.75 12.41
CA LEU A 20 9.84 -20.97 13.75
C LEU A 20 11.34 -21.35 13.79
N GLY A 21 12.12 -20.98 12.76
CA GLY A 21 13.52 -21.39 12.66
C GLY A 21 13.73 -22.87 12.33
N LEU A 22 12.66 -23.58 11.99
CA LEU A 22 12.71 -24.94 11.42
C LEU A 22 12.97 -24.80 9.93
N THR A 23 14.11 -25.31 9.47
CA THR A 23 14.55 -25.22 8.09
C THR A 23 13.53 -25.86 7.14
N ASP A 24 13.22 -25.12 6.04
CA ASP A 24 12.59 -25.62 4.83
C ASP A 24 11.22 -26.28 5.00
N SER A 25 10.26 -25.55 5.57
CA SER A 25 8.88 -26.01 5.59
C SER A 25 8.20 -25.73 4.25
N VAL A 26 7.62 -26.79 3.71
CA VAL A 26 6.91 -26.78 2.43
C VAL A 26 5.49 -27.28 2.65
N THR A 27 4.52 -26.52 2.16
CA THR A 27 3.12 -26.94 2.10
C THR A 27 2.64 -26.90 0.67
N ALA A 28 1.78 -27.84 0.28
CA ALA A 28 1.28 -27.94 -1.09
C ALA A 28 -0.25 -27.85 -1.13
N GLY A 29 -0.75 -27.31 -2.22
CA GLY A 29 -2.16 -27.16 -2.51
C GLY A 29 -2.36 -26.74 -3.97
N ILE A 30 -3.40 -25.96 -4.22
CA ILE A 30 -3.73 -25.39 -5.52
C ILE A 30 -3.96 -23.89 -5.42
N VAL A 31 -3.96 -23.22 -6.54
CA VAL A 31 -4.51 -21.86 -6.69
C VAL A 31 -6.03 -21.97 -6.57
N SER A 32 -6.59 -21.42 -5.50
CA SER A 32 -8.03 -21.44 -5.24
C SER A 32 -8.78 -20.26 -5.86
N ALA A 33 -8.12 -19.11 -6.01
CA ALA A 33 -8.62 -17.95 -6.74
C ALA A 33 -7.46 -17.06 -7.21
N VAL A 34 -7.70 -16.26 -8.24
CA VAL A 34 -6.82 -15.20 -8.73
C VAL A 34 -7.54 -13.85 -8.63
N ASN A 35 -6.79 -12.76 -8.59
CA ASN A 35 -7.31 -11.39 -8.53
C ASN A 35 -8.30 -11.16 -7.39
N ARG A 36 -8.07 -11.78 -6.22
CA ARG A 36 -8.91 -11.64 -5.05
C ARG A 36 -8.57 -10.36 -4.30
N GLU A 37 -9.53 -9.44 -4.18
CA GLU A 37 -9.37 -8.30 -3.30
C GLU A 37 -9.43 -8.76 -1.84
N VAL A 38 -8.41 -8.41 -1.07
CA VAL A 38 -8.30 -8.71 0.36
C VAL A 38 -7.86 -7.46 1.09
N SER A 39 -8.29 -7.31 2.34
CA SER A 39 -7.86 -6.23 3.21
C SER A 39 -7.07 -6.81 4.39
N ASP A 40 -6.00 -6.13 4.77
CA ASP A 40 -5.25 -6.47 5.97
C ASP A 40 -5.92 -5.91 7.23
N GLN A 41 -5.31 -6.14 8.40
CA GLN A 41 -5.83 -5.68 9.69
C GLN A 41 -5.76 -4.15 9.85
N ASP A 42 -4.91 -3.49 9.06
CA ASP A 42 -4.73 -2.05 9.06
C ASP A 42 -5.68 -1.35 8.06
N GLY A 43 -6.52 -2.14 7.34
CA GLY A 43 -7.49 -1.64 6.38
C GLY A 43 -6.94 -1.42 4.97
N ASN A 44 -5.68 -1.78 4.69
CA ASN A 44 -5.13 -1.69 3.35
C ASN A 44 -5.69 -2.81 2.47
N SER A 45 -6.15 -2.45 1.28
CA SER A 45 -6.65 -3.41 0.29
C SER A 45 -5.61 -3.69 -0.79
N TYR A 46 -5.48 -4.96 -1.17
CA TYR A 46 -4.61 -5.40 -2.23
C TYR A 46 -5.17 -6.61 -2.97
N VAL A 47 -4.70 -6.83 -4.19
CA VAL A 47 -5.08 -7.97 -5.00
C VAL A 47 -4.15 -9.15 -4.67
N ALA A 48 -4.72 -10.33 -4.45
CA ALA A 48 -3.99 -11.52 -4.05
C ALA A 48 -4.32 -12.76 -4.88
N ILE A 49 -3.37 -13.71 -4.90
CA ILE A 49 -3.60 -15.10 -5.28
C ILE A 49 -4.05 -15.83 -4.01
N GLN A 50 -5.18 -16.53 -4.06
CA GLN A 50 -5.65 -17.39 -2.98
C GLN A 50 -5.17 -18.82 -3.21
N THR A 51 -4.75 -19.51 -2.15
CA THR A 51 -4.35 -20.92 -2.17
C THR A 51 -4.87 -21.66 -0.94
N ASP A 52 -5.10 -22.95 -1.06
CA ASP A 52 -5.37 -23.86 0.06
C ASP A 52 -4.09 -24.50 0.61
N ALA A 53 -2.93 -24.27 -0.01
CA ALA A 53 -1.65 -24.56 0.61
C ALA A 53 -1.56 -23.84 1.96
N SER A 54 -1.20 -24.56 3.03
CA SER A 54 -1.21 -23.98 4.38
C SER A 54 -0.24 -22.81 4.51
N ILE A 55 -0.76 -21.61 4.70
CA ILE A 55 0.01 -20.41 5.03
C ILE A 55 -0.07 -20.19 6.54
N ASN A 56 1.07 -20.17 7.21
CA ASN A 56 1.20 -20.01 8.66
C ASN A 56 2.35 -19.05 8.99
N SER A 57 2.44 -18.66 10.28
CA SER A 57 3.59 -17.91 10.77
C SER A 57 4.89 -18.63 10.43
N GLY A 58 5.78 -17.97 9.69
CA GLY A 58 7.07 -18.47 9.25
C GLY A 58 7.17 -18.81 7.76
N ASN A 59 6.07 -19.01 7.02
CA ASN A 59 6.14 -18.98 5.55
C ASN A 59 5.66 -17.66 4.93
N SER A 60 5.18 -16.71 5.73
CA SER A 60 4.94 -15.34 5.31
C SER A 60 6.26 -14.67 4.88
N GLY A 61 6.27 -13.97 3.74
CA GLY A 61 7.47 -13.47 3.08
C GLY A 61 8.20 -14.51 2.23
N GLY A 62 7.85 -15.81 2.36
CA GLY A 62 8.37 -16.89 1.54
C GLY A 62 7.69 -16.98 0.17
N ALA A 63 8.15 -17.89 -0.66
CA ALA A 63 7.68 -18.03 -2.03
C ALA A 63 6.43 -18.91 -2.14
N LEU A 64 5.47 -18.50 -2.99
CA LEU A 64 4.50 -19.39 -3.60
C LEU A 64 5.03 -19.78 -4.99
N VAL A 65 5.20 -21.10 -5.23
CA VAL A 65 5.76 -21.59 -6.49
C VAL A 65 4.77 -22.50 -7.22
N ASN A 66 4.87 -22.52 -8.55
CA ASN A 66 4.08 -23.40 -9.42
C ASN A 66 4.76 -24.77 -9.59
N SER A 67 4.12 -25.66 -10.36
CA SER A 67 4.64 -27.00 -10.69
C SER A 67 5.99 -27.02 -11.45
N LYS A 68 6.40 -25.88 -12.02
CA LYS A 68 7.69 -25.70 -12.70
C LYS A 68 8.78 -25.15 -11.77
N GLY A 69 8.48 -24.94 -10.48
CA GLY A 69 9.38 -24.32 -9.51
C GLY A 69 9.56 -22.80 -9.71
N GLN A 70 8.66 -22.15 -10.46
CA GLN A 70 8.71 -20.72 -10.69
C GLN A 70 7.92 -20.00 -9.57
N VAL A 71 8.48 -18.93 -9.04
CA VAL A 71 7.81 -18.07 -8.03
C VAL A 71 6.70 -17.29 -8.72
N ILE A 72 5.46 -17.53 -8.30
CA ILE A 72 4.24 -16.86 -8.79
C ILE A 72 3.68 -15.85 -7.79
N GLY A 73 4.13 -15.89 -6.52
CA GLY A 73 3.70 -14.95 -5.51
C GLY A 73 4.60 -14.97 -4.27
N VAL A 74 4.40 -13.98 -3.40
CA VAL A 74 5.01 -13.88 -2.07
C VAL A 74 3.94 -14.15 -1.03
N ASN A 75 4.11 -15.20 -0.24
CA ASN A 75 3.16 -15.59 0.81
C ASN A 75 2.99 -14.44 1.82
N THR A 76 1.76 -14.07 2.18
CA THR A 76 1.57 -12.94 3.05
C THR A 76 0.62 -13.19 4.21
N LEU A 77 -0.60 -13.54 3.96
CA LEU A 77 -1.65 -13.55 4.96
C LEU A 77 -2.40 -14.88 5.01
N LYS A 78 -2.81 -15.22 6.23
CA LYS A 78 -3.91 -16.14 6.49
C LYS A 78 -5.07 -15.30 7.01
N LEU A 79 -6.26 -15.43 6.42
CA LEU A 79 -7.46 -14.92 7.08
C LEU A 79 -7.65 -15.69 8.39
N SER A 80 -7.34 -15.01 9.50
CA SER A 80 -7.51 -15.57 10.84
C SER A 80 -8.93 -15.31 11.32
N GLY A 81 -9.79 -16.31 11.19
CA GLY A 81 -11.10 -16.33 11.84
C GLY A 81 -11.28 -17.69 12.51
N THR A 82 -12.01 -17.75 13.63
CA THR A 82 -12.38 -19.03 14.27
C THR A 82 -13.10 -19.90 13.25
N GLY A 83 -12.45 -20.99 12.83
CA GLY A 83 -13.03 -21.98 11.93
C GLY A 83 -12.73 -21.81 10.44
N VAL A 84 -11.86 -20.88 10.04
CA VAL A 84 -11.40 -20.75 8.64
C VAL A 84 -10.05 -21.41 8.49
N GLU A 85 -10.03 -22.60 7.84
CA GLU A 85 -8.82 -23.29 7.42
C GLU A 85 -8.76 -23.39 5.90
N GLY A 86 -7.55 -23.54 5.33
CA GLY A 86 -7.38 -23.70 3.88
C GLY A 86 -7.58 -22.44 3.06
N VAL A 87 -7.45 -21.24 3.68
CA VAL A 87 -7.50 -19.96 2.98
C VAL A 87 -6.22 -19.20 3.28
N GLY A 88 -5.27 -19.28 2.36
CA GLY A 88 -4.02 -18.53 2.36
C GLY A 88 -3.96 -17.54 1.19
N PHE A 89 -3.13 -16.52 1.31
CA PHE A 89 -2.95 -15.50 0.29
C PHE A 89 -1.48 -15.25 -0.01
N ALA A 90 -1.22 -14.93 -1.27
CA ALA A 90 0.09 -14.49 -1.73
C ALA A 90 -0.06 -13.25 -2.62
N ILE A 91 0.85 -12.29 -2.46
CA ILE A 91 0.95 -11.12 -3.34
C ILE A 91 1.48 -11.61 -4.69
N PRO A 92 0.79 -11.33 -5.83
CA PRO A 92 1.24 -11.73 -7.14
C PRO A 92 2.66 -11.23 -7.44
N ILE A 93 3.51 -12.08 -8.01
CA ILE A 93 4.93 -11.72 -8.22
C ILE A 93 5.10 -10.55 -9.19
N ASN A 94 4.23 -10.41 -10.21
CA ASN A 94 4.29 -9.32 -11.16
C ASN A 94 4.05 -7.96 -10.50
N SER A 95 3.16 -7.89 -9.48
CA SER A 95 2.89 -6.65 -8.75
C SER A 95 4.06 -6.21 -7.85
N THR A 96 5.00 -7.10 -7.55
CA THR A 96 6.17 -6.78 -6.72
C THR A 96 7.38 -6.36 -7.56
N LYS A 97 7.28 -6.35 -8.90
CA LYS A 97 8.41 -6.16 -9.81
C LYS A 97 9.18 -4.86 -9.54
N GLU A 98 8.47 -3.74 -9.51
CA GLU A 98 9.10 -2.43 -9.27
C GLU A 98 9.76 -2.35 -7.87
N ILE A 99 9.19 -3.05 -6.90
CA ILE A 99 9.69 -3.09 -5.52
C ILE A 99 11.01 -3.87 -5.45
N TYR A 100 11.05 -5.10 -5.96
CA TYR A 100 12.27 -5.91 -5.87
C TYR A 100 13.39 -5.35 -6.77
N GLU A 101 13.08 -4.76 -7.94
CA GLU A 101 14.07 -4.09 -8.78
C GLU A 101 14.73 -2.92 -8.04
N GLN A 102 13.93 -2.10 -7.33
CA GLN A 102 14.47 -1.02 -6.50
C GLN A 102 15.29 -1.55 -5.32
N LEU A 103 14.83 -2.61 -4.66
CA LEU A 103 15.60 -3.24 -3.56
C LEU A 103 16.95 -3.78 -4.04
N ILE A 104 17.01 -4.41 -5.23
CA ILE A 104 18.25 -4.89 -5.83
C ILE A 104 19.18 -3.72 -6.18
N GLN A 105 18.64 -2.65 -6.76
CA GLN A 105 19.44 -1.53 -7.27
C GLN A 105 19.86 -0.55 -6.18
N TYR A 106 18.98 -0.28 -5.19
CA TYR A 106 19.16 0.80 -4.22
C TYR A 106 19.19 0.32 -2.77
N ASN A 107 18.99 -0.97 -2.49
CA ASN A 107 18.77 -1.55 -1.16
C ASN A 107 17.59 -0.94 -0.38
N LYS A 108 16.74 -0.18 -1.03
CA LYS A 108 15.52 0.43 -0.47
C LYS A 108 14.48 0.68 -1.56
N VAL A 109 13.23 0.81 -1.14
CA VAL A 109 12.14 1.26 -2.00
C VAL A 109 12.02 2.77 -1.88
N LYS A 110 12.18 3.47 -2.99
CA LYS A 110 12.02 4.92 -3.08
C LYS A 110 10.54 5.24 -3.27
N ARG A 111 9.99 6.04 -2.36
CA ARG A 111 8.59 6.45 -2.41
C ARG A 111 8.48 7.97 -2.48
N PRO A 112 7.58 8.50 -3.35
CA PRO A 112 7.29 9.93 -3.36
C PRO A 112 6.71 10.35 -2.00
N TYR A 113 7.18 11.46 -1.47
CA TYR A 113 6.87 11.89 -0.13
C TYR A 113 6.56 13.38 -0.05
N ILE A 114 5.53 13.72 0.75
CA ILE A 114 5.14 15.12 1.03
C ILE A 114 5.70 15.55 2.39
N GLY A 115 5.70 14.66 3.38
CA GLY A 115 6.13 14.93 4.75
C GLY A 115 5.08 15.63 5.59
N ILE A 116 3.85 15.16 5.51
CA ILE A 116 2.73 15.62 6.34
C ILE A 116 2.05 14.44 7.03
N ASP A 117 1.47 14.71 8.19
CA ASP A 117 0.51 13.82 8.85
C ASP A 117 -0.75 14.62 9.22
N GLY A 118 -1.90 13.96 9.24
CA GLY A 118 -3.16 14.64 9.42
C GLY A 118 -4.35 13.75 9.72
N TYR A 119 -5.51 14.37 9.72
CA TYR A 119 -6.80 13.73 9.98
C TYR A 119 -7.76 13.96 8.82
N ASP A 120 -8.57 12.95 8.54
CA ASP A 120 -9.72 13.09 7.67
C ASP A 120 -10.81 13.87 8.44
N LEU A 121 -11.25 14.99 7.87
CA LEU A 121 -12.37 15.77 8.41
C LEU A 121 -13.64 15.41 7.64
N ASP A 122 -14.56 14.71 8.31
CA ASP A 122 -15.92 14.51 7.83
C ASP A 122 -16.78 15.78 8.04
N GLU A 123 -18.01 15.76 7.53
CA GLU A 123 -18.92 16.92 7.59
C GLU A 123 -19.16 17.38 9.02
N GLN A 124 -19.42 16.44 9.95
CA GLN A 124 -19.71 16.76 11.34
C GLN A 124 -18.49 17.38 12.05
N THR A 125 -17.32 16.77 11.89
CA THR A 125 -16.09 17.27 12.50
C THR A 125 -15.68 18.62 11.92
N ALA A 126 -15.88 18.82 10.62
CA ALA A 126 -15.61 20.09 9.96
C ALA A 126 -16.53 21.21 10.48
N GLU A 127 -17.85 20.95 10.60
CA GLU A 127 -18.81 21.92 11.15
C GLU A 127 -18.50 22.27 12.61
N ASP A 128 -18.26 21.28 13.47
CA ASP A 128 -17.98 21.47 14.88
C ASP A 128 -16.73 22.34 15.15
N ASN A 129 -15.78 22.35 14.20
CA ASN A 129 -14.52 23.11 14.28
C ASN A 129 -14.49 24.36 13.38
N ASN A 130 -15.57 24.68 12.68
CA ASN A 130 -15.66 25.78 11.73
C ASN A 130 -14.58 25.68 10.62
N LEU A 131 -14.38 24.46 10.14
CA LEU A 131 -13.46 24.08 9.06
C LEU A 131 -14.24 23.57 7.84
N VAL A 132 -13.54 23.29 6.74
CA VAL A 132 -14.10 22.65 5.56
C VAL A 132 -13.80 21.14 5.60
N VAL A 133 -14.61 20.34 4.89
CA VAL A 133 -14.35 18.90 4.70
C VAL A 133 -13.06 18.72 3.90
N GLY A 134 -12.19 17.81 4.34
CA GLY A 134 -10.91 17.55 3.70
C GLY A 134 -9.90 16.91 4.63
N ILE A 135 -8.63 17.06 4.32
CA ILE A 135 -7.52 16.50 5.10
C ILE A 135 -6.86 17.61 5.91
N TYR A 136 -7.04 17.60 7.22
CA TYR A 136 -6.43 18.57 8.14
C TYR A 136 -4.97 18.22 8.39
N ILE A 137 -4.06 19.16 8.15
CA ILE A 137 -2.63 18.98 8.42
C ILE A 137 -2.36 19.20 9.91
N LYS A 138 -1.98 18.11 10.59
CA LYS A 138 -1.61 18.11 12.01
C LYS A 138 -0.12 18.36 12.23
N THR A 139 0.73 17.72 11.43
CA THR A 139 2.18 17.86 11.52
C THR A 139 2.78 17.97 10.14
N ILE A 140 3.92 18.66 10.06
CA ILE A 140 4.76 18.76 8.87
C ILE A 140 6.17 18.42 9.32
N GLU A 141 6.83 17.53 8.60
CA GLU A 141 8.21 17.16 8.90
C GLU A 141 9.17 18.25 8.42
N ASP A 142 10.18 18.50 9.23
CA ASP A 142 11.23 19.46 8.91
C ASP A 142 11.96 19.07 7.61
N PHE A 143 12.24 20.06 6.78
CA PHE A 143 12.92 19.91 5.48
C PHE A 143 12.15 19.06 4.45
N SER A 144 10.90 18.70 4.72
CA SER A 144 10.05 17.96 3.80
C SER A 144 9.63 18.78 2.56
N ALA A 145 9.03 18.10 1.59
CA ALA A 145 8.44 18.75 0.41
C ALA A 145 7.30 19.69 0.80
N GLY A 146 6.48 19.28 1.78
CA GLY A 146 5.37 20.08 2.29
C GLY A 146 5.85 21.37 2.96
N GLU A 147 6.85 21.30 3.83
CA GLU A 147 7.42 22.47 4.47
C GLU A 147 8.01 23.45 3.43
N LYS A 148 8.84 22.93 2.52
CA LYS A 148 9.48 23.75 1.48
C LYS A 148 8.47 24.44 0.57
N ALA A 149 7.33 23.83 0.34
CA ALA A 149 6.24 24.40 -0.46
C ALA A 149 5.40 25.44 0.32
N GLY A 150 5.58 25.54 1.64
CA GLY A 150 4.88 26.48 2.49
C GLY A 150 3.51 25.99 2.96
N LEU A 151 3.29 24.68 3.04
CA LEU A 151 2.19 24.10 3.79
C LEU A 151 2.33 24.51 5.26
N LYS A 152 1.22 24.60 5.97
CA LYS A 152 1.19 24.96 7.38
C LYS A 152 0.30 23.99 8.15
N ILE A 153 0.65 23.79 9.41
CA ILE A 153 -0.24 23.13 10.37
C ILE A 153 -1.54 23.94 10.43
N GLY A 154 -2.67 23.27 10.36
CA GLY A 154 -4.00 23.89 10.29
C GLY A 154 -4.53 24.10 8.88
N ASP A 155 -3.75 23.88 7.82
CA ASP A 155 -4.29 23.83 6.47
C ASP A 155 -5.22 22.61 6.32
N VAL A 156 -6.30 22.77 5.57
CA VAL A 156 -7.16 21.65 5.15
C VAL A 156 -7.00 21.43 3.65
N ILE A 157 -6.43 20.32 3.23
CA ILE A 157 -6.30 19.96 1.82
C ILE A 157 -7.67 19.51 1.32
N VAL A 158 -8.15 20.16 0.27
CA VAL A 158 -9.47 19.89 -0.32
C VAL A 158 -9.40 19.34 -1.74
N GLU A 159 -8.25 19.51 -2.42
CA GLU A 159 -8.06 19.06 -3.79
C GLU A 159 -6.58 18.76 -4.06
N VAL A 160 -6.32 17.72 -4.86
CA VAL A 160 -5.00 17.29 -5.30
C VAL A 160 -5.03 17.08 -6.82
N ASP A 161 -4.21 17.82 -7.58
CA ASP A 161 -4.15 17.80 -9.05
C ASP A 161 -5.53 17.90 -9.73
N GLY A 162 -6.42 18.74 -9.19
CA GLY A 162 -7.78 18.94 -9.72
C GLY A 162 -8.81 17.91 -9.24
N THR A 163 -8.39 16.90 -8.46
CA THR A 163 -9.29 15.89 -7.87
C THR A 163 -9.61 16.26 -6.43
N LYS A 164 -10.90 16.37 -6.09
CA LYS A 164 -11.32 16.58 -4.70
C LYS A 164 -10.91 15.40 -3.84
N VAL A 165 -10.39 15.70 -2.66
CA VAL A 165 -9.99 14.71 -1.66
C VAL A 165 -10.60 15.05 -0.31
N THR A 166 -11.02 14.02 0.42
CA THR A 166 -11.56 14.10 1.77
C THR A 166 -10.82 13.22 2.76
N LYS A 167 -10.00 12.29 2.23
CA LYS A 167 -9.27 11.30 3.01
C LYS A 167 -7.79 11.26 2.63
N MET A 168 -6.95 10.99 3.62
CA MET A 168 -5.51 10.80 3.44
C MET A 168 -5.19 9.70 2.42
N ASP A 169 -5.99 8.62 2.38
CA ASP A 169 -5.81 7.53 1.42
C ASP A 169 -5.99 7.99 -0.03
N GLU A 170 -6.93 8.92 -0.31
CA GLU A 170 -7.16 9.47 -1.63
C GLU A 170 -5.96 10.32 -2.09
N LEU A 171 -5.43 11.15 -1.20
CA LEU A 171 -4.19 11.90 -1.45
C LEU A 171 -3.02 10.96 -1.71
N ASN A 172 -2.86 9.91 -0.88
CA ASN A 172 -1.81 8.92 -1.04
C ASN A 172 -1.94 8.14 -2.35
N ALA A 173 -3.16 7.80 -2.79
CA ALA A 173 -3.39 7.12 -4.05
C ALA A 173 -2.92 7.98 -5.25
N ILE A 174 -3.20 9.30 -5.24
CA ILE A 174 -2.74 10.22 -6.29
C ILE A 174 -1.21 10.39 -6.22
N LYS A 175 -0.67 10.63 -5.03
CA LYS A 175 0.78 10.79 -4.80
C LYS A 175 1.57 9.55 -5.26
N ASN A 176 1.09 8.35 -4.96
CA ASN A 176 1.78 7.10 -5.27
C ASN A 176 1.81 6.76 -6.78
N GLN A 177 1.01 7.45 -7.61
CA GLN A 177 1.10 7.36 -9.07
C GLN A 177 2.20 8.23 -9.67
N LYS A 178 2.87 9.04 -8.85
CA LYS A 178 3.93 9.97 -9.26
C LYS A 178 5.31 9.45 -8.86
N GLN A 179 6.34 10.10 -9.38
CA GLN A 179 7.73 9.83 -9.07
C GLN A 179 8.32 10.93 -8.17
N ILE A 180 9.43 10.61 -7.52
CA ILE A 180 10.24 11.61 -6.78
C ILE A 180 10.70 12.66 -7.78
N GLY A 181 10.53 13.94 -7.42
CA GLY A 181 10.83 15.08 -8.30
C GLY A 181 9.63 15.57 -9.13
N ASP A 182 8.56 14.80 -9.23
CA ASP A 182 7.33 15.28 -9.86
C ASP A 182 6.66 16.36 -9.01
N THR A 183 5.85 17.20 -9.67
CA THR A 183 5.06 18.21 -8.98
C THR A 183 3.68 17.70 -8.64
N LEU A 184 3.18 18.16 -7.49
CA LEU A 184 1.83 17.94 -7.01
C LEU A 184 1.18 19.28 -6.70
N LYS A 185 0.02 19.55 -7.26
CA LYS A 185 -0.75 20.78 -6.99
C LYS A 185 -1.79 20.49 -5.92
N LEU A 186 -1.73 21.23 -4.85
CA LEU A 186 -2.70 21.12 -3.74
C LEU A 186 -3.54 22.39 -3.69
N LYS A 187 -4.84 22.24 -3.50
CA LYS A 187 -5.70 23.32 -3.04
C LYS A 187 -5.96 23.11 -1.56
N VAL A 188 -5.63 24.12 -0.77
CA VAL A 188 -5.82 24.09 0.67
C VAL A 188 -6.72 25.23 1.12
N ASN A 189 -7.53 24.99 2.15
CA ASN A 189 -8.21 26.03 2.90
C ASN A 189 -7.33 26.40 4.09
N ARG A 190 -6.96 27.66 4.19
CA ARG A 190 -6.18 28.25 5.28
C ARG A 190 -6.94 29.44 5.85
N ASP A 191 -7.40 29.35 7.08
CA ASP A 191 -8.15 30.43 7.76
C ASP A 191 -9.38 30.89 6.94
N GLY A 192 -10.12 29.94 6.34
CA GLY A 192 -11.30 30.20 5.52
C GLY A 192 -11.00 30.65 4.08
N ASN A 193 -9.73 30.75 3.68
CA ASN A 193 -9.33 31.17 2.34
C ASN A 193 -8.70 30.02 1.55
N GLU A 194 -9.13 29.82 0.33
CA GLU A 194 -8.51 28.86 -0.59
C GLU A 194 -7.15 29.38 -1.08
N LYS A 195 -6.17 28.50 -1.14
CA LYS A 195 -4.83 28.73 -1.67
C LYS A 195 -4.38 27.55 -2.51
N GLU A 196 -3.74 27.84 -3.63
CA GLU A 196 -3.04 26.83 -4.42
C GLU A 196 -1.57 26.77 -4.00
N ILE A 197 -1.09 25.55 -3.73
CA ILE A 197 0.29 25.28 -3.36
C ILE A 197 0.80 24.20 -4.30
N THR A 198 1.89 24.49 -4.99
CA THR A 198 2.59 23.49 -5.81
C THR A 198 3.84 23.05 -5.06
N LEU A 199 3.96 21.77 -4.84
CA LEU A 199 5.13 21.16 -4.22
C LEU A 199 5.85 20.23 -5.19
N THR A 200 7.15 20.01 -4.95
CA THR A 200 7.92 18.97 -5.64
C THR A 200 8.10 17.81 -4.67
N LEU A 201 7.65 16.61 -5.07
CA LEU A 201 7.71 15.42 -4.23
C LEU A 201 9.15 15.05 -3.89
N GLY A 202 9.42 14.88 -2.62
CA GLY A 202 10.69 14.39 -2.09
C GLY A 202 10.76 12.87 -2.07
N GLU A 203 11.87 12.34 -1.56
CA GLU A 203 12.04 10.93 -1.23
C GLU A 203 11.67 10.73 0.25
N GLN A 204 10.94 9.68 0.54
CA GLN A 204 10.67 9.28 1.93
C GLN A 204 11.99 8.92 2.62
N PRO A 205 12.28 9.45 3.82
CA PRO A 205 13.50 9.18 4.59
C PRO A 205 13.77 7.69 4.87
#